data_22db1ee5aabf716ae88a6b5718ba8f2c
#
_entry.id   22db1ee5aabf716ae88a6b5718ba8f2c
#
_cell.length_a   1.000
_cell.length_b   1.000
_cell.length_c   1.000
_cell.angle_alpha   90.00
_cell.angle_beta   90.00
_cell.angle_gamma   90.00
#
_symmetry.space_group_name_H-M   'P 1'
#
loop_
_entity.id
_entity.type
_entity.pdbx_description
1 polymer ?
#
loop_
_entity_poly.entity_id
_entity_poly.type
_entity_poly.pdbx_seq_one_letter_code
_entity_poly.pdbx_strand_id
1 'polypeptide(L)'
;MAINLTSFLKEDNFTVFVNFKSHFRNAKSSLEQGFILDNKVTSLISVEEYLTNNTRASSDKIIKLFKLVKLKESILTESLKYLTPLELKKVYLAEVLLLKSKIIICEYFFRDMINEEKDYFRRLLRNLIYKQKIKILLIENDMNFICETVKEFYLFTKNEKCKLITDFYNEEIYKYVPMPHTVEIIKYLEECGYEIDHEITFNETLKAIYRGVA
;
A
#
# COMPACT_ATOMS: atom_id res chain seq x y z
N MET A 1 18.45 -7.11 -13.65
CA MET A 1 17.49 -8.14 -14.13
C MET A 1 16.11 -7.50 -14.16
N ALA A 2 15.40 -7.51 -15.29
CA ALA A 2 14.04 -6.96 -15.36
C ALA A 2 13.10 -7.98 -14.69
N ILE A 3 12.47 -7.58 -13.59
CA ILE A 3 11.48 -8.41 -12.90
C ILE A 3 10.16 -8.28 -13.67
N ASN A 4 9.62 -9.40 -14.13
CA ASN A 4 8.28 -9.43 -14.70
C ASN A 4 7.25 -9.35 -13.57
N LEU A 5 6.75 -8.15 -13.29
CA LEU A 5 5.80 -7.90 -12.19
C LEU A 5 4.49 -8.69 -12.35
N THR A 6 4.07 -8.97 -13.57
CA THR A 6 2.78 -9.64 -13.82
C THR A 6 2.72 -11.06 -13.31
N SER A 7 3.87 -11.75 -13.21
CA SER A 7 3.94 -13.12 -12.67
C SER A 7 3.69 -13.21 -11.16
N PHE A 8 3.77 -12.09 -10.43
CA PHE A 8 3.56 -12.03 -8.98
C PHE A 8 2.16 -11.55 -8.60
N LEU A 9 1.44 -10.91 -9.52
CA LEU A 9 0.17 -10.25 -9.20
C LEU A 9 -0.94 -11.25 -8.91
N LYS A 10 -1.55 -11.11 -7.72
CA LYS A 10 -2.69 -11.89 -7.26
C LYS A 10 -4.00 -11.30 -7.79
N GLU A 11 -5.00 -12.16 -7.97
CA GLU A 11 -6.33 -11.75 -8.46
C GLU A 11 -7.28 -11.37 -7.33
N ASP A 12 -7.14 -12.01 -6.16
CA ASP A 12 -8.11 -11.89 -5.06
C ASP A 12 -7.53 -11.20 -3.82
N ASN A 13 -6.28 -10.72 -3.86
CA ASN A 13 -5.66 -10.03 -2.74
C ASN A 13 -4.55 -9.08 -3.22
N PHE A 14 -4.04 -8.27 -2.28
CA PHE A 14 -2.83 -7.50 -2.52
C PHE A 14 -1.63 -8.42 -2.80
N THR A 15 -0.79 -8.00 -3.74
CA THR A 15 0.60 -8.47 -3.82
C THR A 15 1.45 -7.46 -3.06
N VAL A 16 2.26 -7.89 -2.10
CA VAL A 16 3.09 -7.00 -1.30
C VAL A 16 4.57 -7.32 -1.53
N PHE A 17 5.34 -6.29 -1.86
CA PHE A 17 6.80 -6.34 -1.99
C PHE A 17 7.43 -5.56 -0.85
N VAL A 18 8.38 -6.19 -0.15
CA VAL A 18 9.13 -5.63 0.97
C VAL A 18 10.60 -5.52 0.58
N ASN A 19 11.26 -4.43 0.95
CA ASN A 19 12.64 -4.10 0.56
C ASN A 19 12.87 -4.06 -0.96
N PHE A 20 11.81 -3.85 -1.72
CA PHE A 20 11.91 -3.73 -3.17
C PHE A 20 12.43 -2.33 -3.54
N LYS A 21 13.54 -2.29 -4.29
CA LYS A 21 14.06 -1.03 -4.86
C LYS A 21 13.33 -0.74 -6.16
N SER A 22 12.34 0.15 -6.09
CA SER A 22 11.60 0.56 -7.28
C SER A 22 12.40 1.58 -8.11
N HIS A 23 12.20 1.55 -9.42
CA HIS A 23 12.77 2.51 -10.36
C HIS A 23 11.65 3.27 -11.10
N PHE A 24 10.49 3.41 -10.47
CA PHE A 24 9.30 3.99 -11.10
C PHE A 24 9.23 5.52 -11.05
N ARG A 25 10.26 6.23 -10.56
CA ARG A 25 10.22 7.68 -10.31
C ARG A 25 9.72 8.54 -11.47
N ASN A 26 9.91 8.09 -12.70
CA ASN A 26 9.48 8.77 -13.92
C ASN A 26 8.39 7.98 -14.68
N ALA A 27 7.78 6.99 -14.04
CA ALA A 27 6.72 6.20 -14.66
C ALA A 27 5.47 7.06 -14.87
N LYS A 28 4.78 6.84 -15.97
CA LYS A 28 3.49 7.46 -16.28
C LYS A 28 2.40 6.41 -16.16
N SER A 29 1.26 6.80 -15.60
CA SER A 29 0.06 5.98 -15.61
C SER A 29 -0.44 5.73 -17.03
N SER A 30 -1.00 4.55 -17.25
CA SER A 30 -1.61 4.14 -18.49
C SER A 30 -2.92 3.39 -18.24
N LEU A 31 -3.66 3.07 -19.28
CA LEU A 31 -4.88 2.26 -19.16
C LEU A 31 -4.63 0.87 -18.59
N GLU A 32 -3.43 0.31 -18.76
CA GLU A 32 -3.08 -1.00 -18.21
C GLU A 32 -2.46 -0.90 -16.82
N GLN A 33 -1.59 0.09 -16.59
CA GLN A 33 -0.84 0.26 -15.35
C GLN A 33 -0.94 1.69 -14.85
N GLY A 34 -1.38 1.85 -13.61
CA GLY A 34 -1.36 3.10 -12.87
C GLY A 34 -0.33 3.06 -11.75
N PHE A 35 0.34 4.17 -11.51
CA PHE A 35 1.38 4.29 -10.51
C PHE A 35 0.99 5.33 -9.46
N ILE A 36 1.12 4.95 -8.20
CA ILE A 36 1.03 5.85 -7.04
C ILE A 36 2.42 5.89 -6.43
N LEU A 37 3.17 6.93 -6.76
CA LEU A 37 4.60 7.01 -6.49
C LEU A 37 4.90 7.82 -5.21
N ASP A 38 5.98 7.43 -4.53
CA ASP A 38 6.55 8.16 -3.39
C ASP A 38 7.67 9.09 -3.90
N ASN A 39 7.32 10.08 -4.72
CA ASN A 39 8.27 11.00 -5.33
C ASN A 39 7.89 12.47 -5.11
N LYS A 40 8.90 13.33 -5.22
CA LYS A 40 8.69 14.78 -5.26
C LYS A 40 8.40 15.22 -6.69
N VAL A 41 7.43 16.11 -6.84
CA VAL A 41 7.08 16.74 -8.12
C VAL A 41 7.53 18.18 -8.13
N THR A 42 8.12 18.61 -9.25
CA THR A 42 8.56 19.99 -9.47
C THR A 42 7.65 20.77 -10.40
N SER A 43 6.62 20.13 -10.93
CA SER A 43 5.68 20.72 -11.89
C SER A 43 4.84 21.83 -11.24
N LEU A 44 4.73 22.95 -11.94
CA LEU A 44 3.91 24.11 -11.54
C LEU A 44 2.49 24.08 -12.10
N ILE A 45 2.12 23.04 -12.85
CA ILE A 45 0.73 22.89 -13.34
C ILE A 45 -0.21 22.63 -12.17
N SER A 46 -1.46 23.08 -12.30
CA SER A 46 -2.49 22.82 -11.30
C SER A 46 -2.90 21.35 -11.31
N VAL A 47 -3.46 20.87 -10.19
CA VAL A 47 -3.99 19.52 -10.08
C VAL A 47 -5.09 19.25 -11.12
N GLU A 48 -5.99 20.21 -11.33
CA GLU A 48 -7.05 20.08 -12.33
C GLU A 48 -6.47 19.96 -13.74
N GLU A 49 -5.52 20.82 -14.11
CA GLU A 49 -4.84 20.75 -15.39
C GLU A 49 -4.12 19.42 -15.59
N TYR A 50 -3.39 18.95 -14.56
CA TYR A 50 -2.72 17.65 -14.57
C TYR A 50 -3.68 16.50 -14.85
N LEU A 51 -4.78 16.41 -14.08
CA LEU A 51 -5.75 15.34 -14.22
C LEU A 51 -6.49 15.41 -15.55
N THR A 52 -6.88 16.60 -15.99
CA THR A 52 -7.58 16.82 -17.27
C THR A 52 -6.69 16.40 -18.46
N ASN A 53 -5.44 16.83 -18.47
CA ASN A 53 -4.49 16.52 -19.55
C ASN A 53 -4.17 15.02 -19.63
N ASN A 54 -4.02 14.35 -18.48
CA ASN A 54 -3.65 12.95 -18.45
C ASN A 54 -4.84 12.01 -18.68
N THR A 55 -6.04 12.37 -18.23
CA THR A 55 -7.19 11.45 -18.20
C THR A 55 -8.32 11.85 -19.14
N ARG A 56 -8.32 13.08 -19.65
CA ARG A 56 -9.41 13.69 -20.43
C ARG A 56 -10.76 13.67 -19.68
N ALA A 57 -10.72 13.64 -18.34
CA ALA A 57 -11.92 13.65 -17.53
C ALA A 57 -12.49 15.05 -17.41
N SER A 58 -13.82 15.17 -17.27
CA SER A 58 -14.47 16.43 -16.94
C SER A 58 -14.27 16.79 -15.47
N SER A 59 -14.31 18.09 -15.15
CA SER A 59 -14.20 18.61 -13.77
C SER A 59 -15.17 17.92 -12.81
N ASP A 60 -16.43 17.67 -13.23
CA ASP A 60 -17.42 16.96 -12.40
C ASP A 60 -16.99 15.54 -12.00
N LYS A 61 -16.33 14.82 -12.89
CA LYS A 61 -15.80 13.48 -12.59
C LYS A 61 -14.64 13.56 -11.63
N ILE A 62 -13.77 14.53 -11.81
CA ILE A 62 -12.61 14.77 -10.92
C ILE A 62 -13.12 15.10 -9.50
N ILE A 63 -14.09 16.02 -9.36
CA ILE A 63 -14.68 16.39 -8.06
C ILE A 63 -15.31 15.19 -7.35
N LYS A 64 -16.05 14.33 -8.09
CA LYS A 64 -16.62 13.11 -7.50
C LYS A 64 -15.55 12.18 -6.96
N LEU A 65 -14.43 12.04 -7.68
CA LEU A 65 -13.31 11.21 -7.23
C LEU A 65 -12.55 11.84 -6.06
N PHE A 66 -12.44 13.16 -6.00
CA PHE A 66 -11.83 13.85 -4.86
C PHE A 66 -12.52 13.51 -3.55
N LYS A 67 -13.87 13.43 -3.54
CA LYS A 67 -14.64 12.96 -2.37
C LYS A 67 -14.27 11.51 -2.00
N LEU A 68 -14.11 10.63 -3.01
CA LEU A 68 -13.73 9.24 -2.78
C LEU A 68 -12.31 9.10 -2.23
N VAL A 69 -11.35 9.88 -2.73
CA VAL A 69 -9.95 9.83 -2.26
C VAL A 69 -9.69 10.77 -1.08
N LYS A 70 -10.73 11.37 -0.48
CA LYS A 70 -10.64 12.30 0.65
C LYS A 70 -9.69 13.48 0.38
N LEU A 71 -9.82 14.09 -0.78
CA LEU A 71 -9.20 15.38 -1.12
C LEU A 71 -10.23 16.51 -1.07
N LYS A 72 -9.79 17.70 -0.65
CA LYS A 72 -10.60 18.90 -0.70
C LYS A 72 -10.65 19.45 -2.12
N GLU A 73 -11.79 20.02 -2.54
CA GLU A 73 -11.93 20.63 -3.87
C GLU A 73 -10.97 21.81 -4.09
N SER A 74 -10.62 22.54 -3.02
CA SER A 74 -9.64 23.63 -3.09
C SER A 74 -8.27 23.22 -3.62
N ILE A 75 -7.91 21.94 -3.53
CA ILE A 75 -6.64 21.41 -4.05
C ILE A 75 -6.59 21.42 -5.59
N LEU A 76 -7.73 21.48 -6.27
CA LEU A 76 -7.78 21.50 -7.74
C LEU A 76 -6.99 22.66 -8.36
N THR A 77 -7.01 23.81 -7.73
CA THR A 77 -6.30 25.01 -8.18
C THR A 77 -4.86 25.10 -7.70
N GLU A 78 -4.47 24.20 -6.76
CA GLU A 78 -3.11 24.16 -6.25
C GLU A 78 -2.15 23.53 -7.28
N SER A 79 -0.90 24.00 -7.27
CA SER A 79 0.15 23.40 -8.08
C SER A 79 0.63 22.09 -7.45
N LEU A 80 0.87 21.06 -8.25
CA LEU A 80 1.41 19.77 -7.80
C LEU A 80 2.64 19.90 -6.92
N LYS A 81 3.49 20.90 -7.17
CA LYS A 81 4.71 21.18 -6.42
C LYS A 81 4.45 21.49 -4.94
N TYR A 82 3.30 22.07 -4.61
CA TYR A 82 2.98 22.53 -3.26
C TYR A 82 2.16 21.54 -2.45
N LEU A 83 1.76 20.41 -3.07
CA LEU A 83 1.05 19.37 -2.36
C LEU A 83 1.94 18.65 -1.36
N THR A 84 1.37 18.26 -0.25
CA THR A 84 2.00 17.32 0.67
C THR A 84 2.19 15.95 -0.02
N PRO A 85 3.16 15.12 0.42
CA PRO A 85 3.34 13.78 -0.14
C PRO A 85 2.05 12.94 -0.13
N LEU A 86 1.25 13.06 0.93
CA LEU A 86 -0.03 12.34 1.05
C LEU A 86 -1.08 12.85 0.06
N GLU A 87 -1.22 14.15 -0.11
CA GLU A 87 -2.14 14.73 -1.11
C GLU A 87 -1.74 14.31 -2.52
N LEU A 88 -0.43 14.34 -2.83
CA LEU A 88 0.06 13.91 -4.14
C LEU A 88 -0.26 12.44 -4.42
N LYS A 89 -0.07 11.55 -3.45
CA LYS A 89 -0.44 10.12 -3.56
C LYS A 89 -1.95 9.95 -3.80
N LYS A 90 -2.78 10.75 -3.14
CA LYS A 90 -4.24 10.75 -3.37
C LYS A 90 -4.61 11.27 -4.76
N VAL A 91 -3.89 12.27 -5.29
CA VAL A 91 -4.06 12.74 -6.68
C VAL A 91 -3.69 11.62 -7.68
N TYR A 92 -2.59 10.91 -7.48
CA TYR A 92 -2.24 9.77 -8.32
C TYR A 92 -3.27 8.65 -8.24
N LEU A 93 -3.84 8.39 -7.05
CA LEU A 93 -4.94 7.43 -6.92
C LEU A 93 -6.16 7.89 -7.73
N ALA A 94 -6.51 9.17 -7.70
CA ALA A 94 -7.59 9.71 -8.53
C ALA A 94 -7.29 9.54 -10.02
N GLU A 95 -6.06 9.82 -10.46
CA GLU A 95 -5.63 9.63 -11.86
C GLU A 95 -5.82 8.18 -12.32
N VAL A 96 -5.28 7.19 -11.59
CA VAL A 96 -5.36 5.78 -11.99
C VAL A 96 -6.80 5.25 -11.99
N LEU A 97 -7.66 5.79 -11.11
CA LEU A 97 -9.10 5.48 -11.12
C LEU A 97 -9.82 6.11 -12.32
N LEU A 98 -9.47 7.33 -12.72
CA LEU A 98 -10.00 7.98 -13.92
C LEU A 98 -9.59 7.22 -15.20
N LEU A 99 -8.35 6.75 -15.24
CA LEU A 99 -7.81 5.95 -16.35
C LEU A 99 -8.39 4.52 -16.36
N LYS A 100 -9.08 4.08 -15.31
CA LYS A 100 -9.58 2.71 -15.13
C LYS A 100 -8.46 1.66 -15.30
N SER A 101 -7.30 1.95 -14.74
CA SER A 101 -6.13 1.08 -14.82
C SER A 101 -6.45 -0.31 -14.26
N LYS A 102 -5.99 -1.36 -14.93
CA LYS A 102 -6.21 -2.76 -14.53
C LYS A 102 -5.19 -3.23 -13.49
N ILE A 103 -4.04 -2.58 -13.44
CA ILE A 103 -2.97 -2.85 -12.48
C ILE A 103 -2.62 -1.53 -11.81
N ILE A 104 -2.60 -1.50 -10.48
CA ILE A 104 -2.19 -0.33 -9.69
C ILE A 104 -0.95 -0.72 -8.89
N ILE A 105 0.13 0.06 -9.05
CA ILE A 105 1.38 -0.09 -8.31
C ILE A 105 1.48 1.07 -7.34
N CYS A 106 1.46 0.76 -6.03
CA CYS A 106 1.48 1.72 -4.95
C CYS A 106 2.84 1.68 -4.25
N GLU A 107 3.62 2.76 -4.36
CA GLU A 107 4.89 2.90 -3.66
C GLU A 107 4.68 3.68 -2.36
N TYR A 108 4.82 3.01 -1.21
CA TYR A 108 4.64 3.59 0.13
C TYR A 108 3.37 4.43 0.27
N PHE A 109 2.27 3.95 -0.30
CA PHE A 109 1.02 4.70 -0.37
C PHE A 109 0.48 5.03 1.02
N PHE A 110 0.61 4.10 1.97
CA PHE A 110 0.06 4.22 3.32
C PHE A 110 0.98 4.99 4.28
N ARG A 111 2.21 5.34 3.85
CA ARG A 111 3.10 6.20 4.63
C ARG A 111 2.42 7.55 4.87
N ASP A 112 2.60 8.09 6.05
CA ASP A 112 2.07 9.39 6.50
C ASP A 112 0.54 9.44 6.70
N MET A 113 -0.17 8.30 6.60
CA MET A 113 -1.58 8.20 6.94
C MET A 113 -1.77 7.83 8.41
N ILE A 114 -2.79 8.42 9.05
CA ILE A 114 -3.28 7.94 10.36
C ILE A 114 -4.05 6.62 10.18
N ASN A 115 -4.27 5.88 11.28
CA ASN A 115 -4.84 4.54 11.21
C ASN A 115 -6.23 4.51 10.55
N GLU A 116 -7.10 5.48 10.84
CA GLU A 116 -8.43 5.58 10.23
C GLU A 116 -8.37 5.79 8.71
N GLU A 117 -7.36 6.53 8.22
CA GLU A 117 -7.14 6.69 6.79
C GLU A 117 -6.57 5.41 6.17
N LYS A 118 -5.60 4.76 6.84
CA LYS A 118 -5.07 3.46 6.40
C LYS A 118 -6.20 2.44 6.23
N ASP A 119 -7.10 2.34 7.20
CA ASP A 119 -8.25 1.44 7.15
C ASP A 119 -9.24 1.79 6.05
N TYR A 120 -9.50 3.07 5.84
CA TYR A 120 -10.36 3.51 4.76
C TYR A 120 -9.79 3.14 3.39
N PHE A 121 -8.54 3.49 3.12
CA PHE A 121 -7.92 3.22 1.83
C PHE A 121 -7.66 1.72 1.62
N ARG A 122 -7.32 0.96 2.66
CA ARG A 122 -7.22 -0.49 2.60
C ARG A 122 -8.56 -1.12 2.15
N ARG A 123 -9.69 -0.69 2.71
CA ARG A 123 -11.02 -1.14 2.28
C ARG A 123 -11.37 -0.69 0.88
N LEU A 124 -11.05 0.55 0.52
CA LEU A 124 -11.27 1.06 -0.84
C LEU A 124 -10.51 0.22 -1.87
N LEU A 125 -9.22 0.01 -1.68
CA LEU A 125 -8.39 -0.77 -2.59
C LEU A 125 -8.84 -2.25 -2.65
N ARG A 126 -9.21 -2.86 -1.52
CA ARG A 126 -9.82 -4.21 -1.53
C ARG A 126 -11.10 -4.27 -2.36
N ASN A 127 -11.96 -3.27 -2.26
CA ASN A 127 -13.16 -3.19 -3.10
C ASN A 127 -12.83 -3.11 -4.60
N LEU A 128 -11.75 -2.43 -4.98
CA LEU A 128 -11.27 -2.40 -6.38
C LEU A 128 -10.84 -3.81 -6.83
N ILE A 129 -10.11 -4.55 -5.99
CA ILE A 129 -9.72 -5.94 -6.29
C ILE A 129 -10.96 -6.80 -6.51
N TYR A 130 -11.87 -6.86 -5.54
CA TYR A 130 -12.99 -7.80 -5.58
C TYR A 130 -14.05 -7.43 -6.63
N LYS A 131 -14.44 -6.15 -6.72
CA LYS A 131 -15.54 -5.71 -7.58
C LYS A 131 -15.10 -5.38 -9.00
N GLN A 132 -13.89 -4.86 -9.18
CA GLN A 132 -13.41 -4.39 -10.49
C GLN A 132 -12.30 -5.26 -11.06
N LYS A 133 -11.86 -6.30 -10.30
CA LYS A 133 -10.79 -7.22 -10.69
C LYS A 133 -9.47 -6.50 -11.02
N ILE A 134 -9.22 -5.40 -10.33
CA ILE A 134 -7.95 -4.64 -10.44
C ILE A 134 -6.89 -5.38 -9.62
N LYS A 135 -5.73 -5.61 -10.21
CA LYS A 135 -4.57 -6.18 -9.51
C LYS A 135 -3.80 -5.06 -8.83
N ILE A 136 -3.48 -5.20 -7.55
CA ILE A 136 -2.80 -4.16 -6.78
C ILE A 136 -1.49 -4.71 -6.21
N LEU A 137 -0.39 -4.04 -6.57
CA LEU A 137 0.94 -4.25 -5.98
C LEU A 137 1.21 -3.13 -4.97
N LEU A 138 1.47 -3.51 -3.73
CA LEU A 138 1.96 -2.59 -2.69
C LEU A 138 3.47 -2.80 -2.54
N ILE A 139 4.23 -1.71 -2.60
CA ILE A 139 5.64 -1.67 -2.20
C ILE A 139 5.65 -0.99 -0.84
N GLU A 140 5.91 -1.76 0.22
CA GLU A 140 5.77 -1.28 1.60
C GLU A 140 6.82 -1.94 2.51
N ASN A 141 7.24 -1.24 3.56
CA ASN A 141 8.20 -1.74 4.56
C ASN A 141 7.67 -1.67 6.00
N ASP A 142 6.47 -1.10 6.21
CA ASP A 142 5.82 -1.09 7.52
C ASP A 142 5.25 -2.49 7.82
N MET A 143 6.01 -3.28 8.58
CA MET A 143 5.65 -4.66 8.89
C MET A 143 4.37 -4.76 9.73
N ASN A 144 4.08 -3.78 10.60
CA ASN A 144 2.82 -3.75 11.34
C ASN A 144 1.63 -3.61 10.39
N PHE A 145 1.72 -2.70 9.42
CA PHE A 145 0.69 -2.54 8.39
C PHE A 145 0.55 -3.78 7.50
N ILE A 146 1.68 -4.43 7.14
CA ILE A 146 1.70 -5.62 6.29
C ILE A 146 0.98 -6.79 6.97
N CYS A 147 1.26 -7.06 8.26
CA CYS A 147 0.60 -8.10 9.04
C CYS A 147 -0.93 -7.90 9.11
N GLU A 148 -1.39 -6.65 9.25
CA GLU A 148 -2.81 -6.30 9.26
C GLU A 148 -3.47 -6.41 7.87
N THR A 149 -2.67 -6.49 6.82
CA THR A 149 -3.17 -6.36 5.44
C THR A 149 -3.15 -7.67 4.67
N VAL A 150 -2.11 -8.50 4.81
CA VAL A 150 -1.92 -9.73 4.04
C VAL A 150 -1.40 -10.86 4.91
N LYS A 151 -1.63 -12.11 4.48
CA LYS A 151 -1.10 -13.32 5.12
C LYS A 151 0.26 -13.76 4.56
N GLU A 152 0.71 -13.16 3.48
CA GLU A 152 1.98 -13.47 2.83
C GLU A 152 2.48 -12.28 2.03
N PHE A 153 3.80 -12.18 1.89
CA PHE A 153 4.45 -11.12 1.11
C PHE A 153 5.75 -11.61 0.47
N TYR A 154 6.25 -10.85 -0.51
CA TYR A 154 7.52 -11.13 -1.15
C TYR A 154 8.63 -10.26 -0.55
N LEU A 155 9.63 -10.89 0.07
CA LEU A 155 10.80 -10.23 0.64
C LEU A 155 11.95 -10.23 -0.37
N PHE A 156 12.48 -9.04 -0.64
CA PHE A 156 13.69 -8.87 -1.45
C PHE A 156 14.91 -8.72 -0.54
N THR A 157 15.89 -9.57 -0.72
CA THR A 157 17.16 -9.53 0.04
C THR A 157 18.20 -8.67 -0.70
N LYS A 158 19.34 -8.38 -0.03
CA LYS A 158 20.44 -7.56 -0.60
C LYS A 158 20.96 -8.07 -1.95
N ASN A 159 20.83 -9.36 -2.22
CA ASN A 159 21.27 -10.01 -3.46
C ASN A 159 20.14 -10.09 -4.51
N GLU A 160 19.11 -9.25 -4.39
CA GLU A 160 17.93 -9.22 -5.27
C GLU A 160 17.20 -10.57 -5.38
N LYS A 161 17.45 -11.49 -4.45
CA LYS A 161 16.66 -12.72 -4.34
C LYS A 161 15.30 -12.39 -3.75
N CYS A 162 14.25 -12.88 -4.41
CA CYS A 162 12.88 -12.76 -3.97
C CYS A 162 12.45 -14.05 -3.26
N LYS A 163 11.91 -13.94 -2.06
CA LYS A 163 11.39 -15.06 -1.27
C LYS A 163 9.95 -14.76 -0.87
N LEU A 164 9.06 -15.72 -1.10
CA LEU A 164 7.71 -15.66 -0.55
C LEU A 164 7.76 -15.99 0.94
N ILE A 165 7.19 -15.14 1.76
CA ILE A 165 7.09 -15.29 3.21
C ILE A 165 5.62 -15.52 3.55
N THR A 166 5.34 -16.63 4.20
CA THR A 166 4.01 -17.06 4.67
C THR A 166 3.97 -17.23 6.19
N ASP A 167 5.14 -17.32 6.82
CA ASP A 167 5.30 -17.45 8.27
C ASP A 167 5.97 -16.19 8.84
N PHE A 168 5.20 -15.37 9.54
CA PHE A 168 5.67 -14.15 10.17
C PHE A 168 6.45 -14.41 11.47
N TYR A 169 6.45 -15.63 12.02
CA TYR A 169 7.22 -15.99 13.20
C TYR A 169 8.62 -16.52 12.86
N ASN A 170 8.95 -16.66 11.59
CA ASN A 170 10.27 -17.06 11.14
C ASN A 170 11.29 -15.94 11.37
N GLU A 171 12.21 -16.14 12.33
CA GLU A 171 13.21 -15.15 12.74
C GLU A 171 14.17 -14.71 11.64
N GLU A 172 14.41 -15.56 10.64
CA GLU A 172 15.31 -15.27 9.52
C GLU A 172 14.89 -14.02 8.74
N ILE A 173 13.59 -13.69 8.71
CA ILE A 173 13.09 -12.50 8.00
C ILE A 173 13.50 -11.21 8.71
N TYR A 174 13.64 -11.23 10.02
CA TYR A 174 13.96 -10.05 10.84
C TYR A 174 15.43 -9.61 10.76
N LYS A 175 16.26 -10.37 10.03
CA LYS A 175 17.56 -9.89 9.58
C LYS A 175 17.47 -8.81 8.49
N TYR A 176 16.30 -8.66 7.87
CA TYR A 176 16.08 -7.78 6.71
C TYR A 176 15.05 -6.70 6.96
N VAL A 177 14.11 -6.93 7.89
CA VAL A 177 12.99 -6.04 8.20
C VAL A 177 12.75 -5.98 9.71
N PRO A 178 12.16 -4.91 10.26
CA PRO A 178 11.79 -4.86 11.67
C PRO A 178 10.74 -5.92 11.99
N MET A 179 10.76 -6.42 13.23
CA MET A 179 9.73 -7.34 13.73
C MET A 179 8.41 -6.57 13.94
N PRO A 180 7.26 -7.12 13.58
CA PRO A 180 5.97 -6.53 13.91
C PRO A 180 5.73 -6.58 15.44
N HIS A 181 5.10 -5.56 16.00
CA HIS A 181 4.82 -5.51 17.44
C HIS A 181 3.98 -6.68 17.94
N THR A 182 3.05 -7.18 17.15
CA THR A 182 2.25 -8.37 17.49
C THR A 182 3.13 -9.60 17.70
N VAL A 183 4.11 -9.82 16.84
CA VAL A 183 5.07 -10.93 16.95
C VAL A 183 6.01 -10.72 18.13
N GLU A 184 6.49 -9.48 18.36
CA GLU A 184 7.33 -9.16 19.53
C GLU A 184 6.61 -9.46 20.86
N ILE A 185 5.34 -9.05 20.97
CA ILE A 185 4.55 -9.27 22.19
C ILE A 185 4.35 -10.78 22.45
N ILE A 186 3.98 -11.55 21.43
CA ILE A 186 3.77 -13.00 21.61
C ILE A 186 5.07 -13.68 22.03
N LYS A 187 6.19 -13.40 21.35
CA LYS A 187 7.48 -13.97 21.73
C LYS A 187 7.88 -13.63 23.15
N TYR A 188 7.67 -12.39 23.58
CA TYR A 188 7.94 -12.00 24.96
C TYR A 188 7.09 -12.80 25.97
N LEU A 189 5.82 -13.03 25.68
CA LEU A 189 4.94 -13.81 26.54
C LEU A 189 5.35 -15.29 26.58
N GLU A 190 5.78 -15.86 25.45
CA GLU A 190 6.34 -17.23 25.41
C GLU A 190 7.62 -17.34 26.26
N GLU A 191 8.51 -16.35 26.21
CA GLU A 191 9.69 -16.28 27.07
C GLU A 191 9.33 -16.21 28.56
N CYS A 192 8.17 -15.62 28.88
CA CYS A 192 7.62 -15.61 30.25
C CYS A 192 6.90 -16.92 30.64
N GLY A 193 6.83 -17.90 29.73
CA GLY A 193 6.25 -19.22 30.00
C GLY A 193 4.77 -19.36 29.67
N TYR A 194 4.16 -18.40 28.95
CA TYR A 194 2.78 -18.49 28.50
C TYR A 194 2.70 -19.22 27.15
N GLU A 195 1.69 -20.07 26.99
CA GLU A 195 1.35 -20.67 25.71
C GLU A 195 0.33 -19.81 24.97
N ILE A 196 0.76 -19.11 23.92
CA ILE A 196 -0.07 -18.18 23.17
C ILE A 196 -0.17 -18.61 21.71
N ASP A 197 -1.39 -18.59 21.16
CA ASP A 197 -1.59 -18.85 19.73
C ASP A 197 -0.86 -17.81 18.87
N HIS A 198 -0.18 -18.26 17.82
CA HIS A 198 0.55 -17.40 16.88
C HIS A 198 -0.40 -16.66 15.95
N GLU A 199 -0.83 -15.47 16.37
CA GLU A 199 -1.68 -14.59 15.60
C GLU A 199 -0.88 -13.37 15.11
N ILE A 200 -1.22 -12.88 13.93
CA ILE A 200 -0.47 -11.80 13.28
C ILE A 200 -1.19 -10.45 13.27
N THR A 201 -2.49 -10.44 13.39
CA THR A 201 -3.23 -9.18 13.50
C THR A 201 -3.40 -8.77 14.96
N PHE A 202 -3.38 -7.46 15.22
CA PHE A 202 -3.47 -6.93 16.60
C PHE A 202 -4.71 -7.45 17.36
N ASN A 203 -5.87 -7.48 16.71
CA ASN A 203 -7.11 -7.92 17.35
C ASN A 203 -7.11 -9.42 17.70
N GLU A 204 -6.58 -10.27 16.82
CA GLU A 204 -6.48 -11.71 17.10
C GLU A 204 -5.40 -11.99 18.14
N THR A 205 -4.28 -11.26 18.11
CA THR A 205 -3.24 -11.32 19.14
C THR A 205 -3.81 -10.97 20.52
N LEU A 206 -4.61 -9.90 20.65
CA LEU A 206 -5.27 -9.60 21.94
C LEU A 206 -6.16 -10.75 22.42
N LYS A 207 -6.95 -11.35 21.53
CA LYS A 207 -7.80 -12.50 21.90
C LYS A 207 -6.98 -13.71 22.32
N ALA A 208 -5.86 -13.98 21.65
CA ALA A 208 -4.93 -15.06 21.99
C ALA A 208 -4.33 -14.84 23.38
N ILE A 209 -3.88 -13.61 23.67
CA ILE A 209 -3.37 -13.23 24.99
C ILE A 209 -4.42 -13.45 26.09
N TYR A 210 -5.66 -12.97 25.89
CA TYR A 210 -6.73 -13.18 26.89
C TYR A 210 -7.04 -14.68 27.12
N ARG A 211 -6.91 -15.53 26.11
CA ARG A 211 -7.12 -16.99 26.24
C ARG A 211 -5.92 -17.68 26.92
N GLY A 212 -4.70 -17.24 26.65
CA GLY A 212 -3.48 -17.89 27.15
C GLY A 212 -3.04 -17.42 28.54
N VAL A 213 -3.51 -16.26 29.02
CA VAL A 213 -3.16 -15.68 30.34
C VAL A 213 -4.28 -15.87 31.36
N ALA A 214 -5.52 -16.20 30.93
CA ALA A 214 -6.65 -16.48 31.83
C ALA A 214 -6.63 -17.90 32.36
#